data_12aea01de74c554e475f612edc6d0c4d
#
_entry.id   12aea01de74c554e475f612edc6d0c4d
#
_cell.length_a   1.000
_cell.length_b   1.000
_cell.length_c   1.000
_cell.angle_alpha   90.00
_cell.angle_beta   90.00
_cell.angle_gamma   90.00
#
_symmetry.space_group_name_H-M   'P 1'
#
loop_
_entity.id
_entity.type
_entity.pdbx_description
1 polymer ?
#
loop_
_entity_poly.entity_id
_entity_poly.type
_entity_poly.pdbx_seq_one_letter_code
_entity_poly.pdbx_strand_id
1 'polypeptide(L)'
;MSIMLRFAIAVVLIGVGSGHASSLNIVVVGASNTVGWGVGAENAFPARLQTILKERDIDAMVTSAGVIGDTTAGMLSRINRAVPNNTNIVILQPGTNDLRFFGSKEQRAANISAIVDQLRRRHIRVIVLDPVIPRDFLQWDGIHFTAAAHAKFAIMLAAQITGGQK
;
A
#
# COMPACT_ATOMS: atom_id res chain seq x y z
N MET A 1 -5.69 -41.84 64.98
CA MET A 1 -4.96 -40.62 64.71
C MET A 1 -4.82 -40.54 63.18
N SER A 2 -5.80 -39.89 62.53
CA SER A 2 -5.90 -39.82 61.00
C SER A 2 -5.27 -38.55 60.50
N ILE A 3 -4.22 -38.71 59.70
CA ILE A 3 -3.52 -37.59 59.03
C ILE A 3 -4.23 -37.33 57.74
N MET A 4 -4.93 -36.19 57.64
CA MET A 4 -5.52 -35.68 56.35
C MET A 4 -4.42 -34.97 55.57
N LEU A 5 -4.04 -35.55 54.45
CA LEU A 5 -3.11 -34.96 53.49
C LEU A 5 -3.91 -33.99 52.55
N ARG A 6 -3.69 -32.68 52.68
CA ARG A 6 -4.28 -31.66 51.84
C ARG A 6 -3.40 -31.45 50.59
N PHE A 7 -3.89 -31.90 49.43
CA PHE A 7 -3.30 -31.55 48.16
C PHE A 7 -3.71 -30.13 47.77
N ALA A 8 -2.75 -29.21 47.67
CA ALA A 8 -2.96 -27.90 47.09
C ALA A 8 -2.75 -28.01 45.59
N ILE A 9 -3.82 -27.78 44.80
CA ILE A 9 -3.75 -27.68 43.34
C ILE A 9 -3.31 -26.25 43.01
N ALA A 10 -2.07 -26.12 42.53
CA ALA A 10 -1.59 -24.85 41.98
C ALA A 10 -2.15 -24.69 40.55
N VAL A 11 -3.09 -23.76 40.37
CA VAL A 11 -3.58 -23.36 39.03
C VAL A 11 -2.53 -22.42 38.45
N VAL A 12 -1.75 -22.89 37.48
CA VAL A 12 -0.87 -22.05 36.66
C VAL A 12 -1.73 -21.38 35.60
N LEU A 13 -2.05 -20.10 35.80
CA LEU A 13 -2.63 -19.25 34.78
C LEU A 13 -1.53 -18.95 33.73
N ILE A 14 -1.56 -19.68 32.61
CA ILE A 14 -0.76 -19.33 31.44
C ILE A 14 -1.42 -18.09 30.84
N GLY A 15 -0.86 -16.91 31.10
CA GLY A 15 -1.24 -15.68 30.44
C GLY A 15 -0.96 -15.81 28.95
N VAL A 16 -2.02 -15.95 28.13
CA VAL A 16 -1.92 -15.80 26.68
C VAL A 16 -1.65 -14.33 26.43
N GLY A 17 -0.37 -13.99 26.27
CA GLY A 17 0.04 -12.67 25.86
C GLY A 17 -0.56 -12.41 24.47
N SER A 18 -1.56 -11.51 24.40
CA SER A 18 -2.05 -10.98 23.14
C SER A 18 -0.91 -10.21 22.48
N GLY A 19 -0.12 -10.90 21.67
CA GLY A 19 0.84 -10.25 20.80
C GLY A 19 0.06 -9.30 19.89
N HIS A 20 0.10 -8.01 20.17
CA HIS A 20 -0.39 -7.00 19.25
C HIS A 20 0.44 -7.14 17.98
N ALA A 21 -0.16 -7.68 16.91
CA ALA A 21 0.44 -7.60 15.58
C ALA A 21 0.70 -6.12 15.33
N SER A 22 1.95 -5.76 15.03
CA SER A 22 2.29 -4.36 14.75
C SER A 22 1.49 -3.89 13.54
N SER A 23 0.84 -2.72 13.64
CA SER A 23 0.08 -2.11 12.57
C SER A 23 0.91 -2.01 11.29
N LEU A 24 0.34 -2.43 10.14
CA LEU A 24 1.00 -2.32 8.84
C LEU A 24 0.96 -0.88 8.33
N ASN A 25 2.12 -0.25 8.23
CA ASN A 25 2.25 1.07 7.63
C ASN A 25 2.44 0.94 6.11
N ILE A 26 1.46 1.38 5.34
CA ILE A 26 1.42 1.29 3.88
C ILE A 26 1.48 2.70 3.31
N VAL A 27 2.43 2.98 2.44
CA VAL A 27 2.50 4.26 1.72
C VAL A 27 2.24 4.04 0.24
N VAL A 28 1.34 4.83 -0.34
CA VAL A 28 1.03 4.79 -1.77
C VAL A 28 1.69 5.98 -2.44
N VAL A 29 2.75 5.73 -3.21
CA VAL A 29 3.47 6.74 -3.98
C VAL A 29 2.97 6.73 -5.42
N GLY A 30 2.60 7.88 -5.94
CA GLY A 30 2.09 7.98 -7.31
C GLY A 30 1.74 9.40 -7.74
N ALA A 31 0.98 9.51 -8.81
CA ALA A 31 0.58 10.79 -9.39
C ALA A 31 -0.92 11.10 -9.14
N SER A 32 -1.59 11.73 -10.09
CA SER A 32 -2.99 12.16 -10.02
C SER A 32 -3.99 11.04 -9.73
N ASN A 33 -3.76 9.83 -10.25
CA ASN A 33 -4.60 8.67 -9.95
C ASN A 33 -4.49 8.23 -8.48
N THR A 34 -3.33 8.40 -7.86
CA THR A 34 -3.14 8.15 -6.42
C THR A 34 -3.88 9.19 -5.56
N VAL A 35 -3.95 10.44 -6.05
CA VAL A 35 -4.72 11.52 -5.39
C VAL A 35 -6.24 11.33 -5.53
N GLY A 36 -6.70 10.64 -6.58
CA GLY A 36 -8.12 10.49 -6.90
C GLY A 36 -8.67 11.61 -7.78
N TRP A 37 -7.87 12.07 -8.76
CA TRP A 37 -8.30 13.08 -9.72
C TRP A 37 -9.62 12.69 -10.39
N GLY A 38 -10.60 13.61 -10.35
CA GLY A 38 -11.91 13.45 -10.97
C GLY A 38 -12.91 12.55 -10.20
N VAL A 39 -12.48 11.85 -9.14
CA VAL A 39 -13.38 11.01 -8.33
C VAL A 39 -13.43 11.40 -6.85
N GLY A 40 -12.53 12.28 -6.40
CA GLY A 40 -12.36 12.65 -5.00
C GLY A 40 -11.40 11.71 -4.24
N ALA A 41 -10.71 12.26 -3.25
CA ALA A 41 -9.69 11.53 -2.48
C ALA A 41 -10.28 10.33 -1.73
N GLU A 42 -11.50 10.44 -1.22
CA GLU A 42 -12.24 9.40 -0.51
C GLU A 42 -12.61 8.21 -1.42
N ASN A 43 -12.72 8.44 -2.72
CA ASN A 43 -12.99 7.43 -3.74
C ASN A 43 -11.73 6.89 -4.43
N ALA A 44 -10.57 7.47 -4.13
CA ALA A 44 -9.29 7.00 -4.65
C ALA A 44 -8.94 5.61 -4.09
N PHE A 45 -8.19 4.82 -4.87
CA PHE A 45 -7.84 3.46 -4.47
C PHE A 45 -7.06 3.36 -3.14
N PRO A 46 -6.25 4.34 -2.69
CA PRO A 46 -5.63 4.27 -1.37
C PRO A 46 -6.65 4.33 -0.23
N ALA A 47 -7.65 5.24 -0.30
CA ALA A 47 -8.69 5.35 0.69
C ALA A 47 -9.60 4.11 0.72
N ARG A 48 -9.98 3.61 -0.46
CA ARG A 48 -10.75 2.36 -0.59
C ARG A 48 -9.97 1.15 -0.06
N LEU A 49 -8.66 1.09 -0.27
CA LEU A 49 -7.79 0.05 0.28
C LEU A 49 -7.81 0.10 1.82
N GLN A 50 -7.70 1.28 2.41
CA GLN A 50 -7.81 1.46 3.86
C GLN A 50 -9.14 0.89 4.40
N THR A 51 -10.25 1.21 3.74
CA THR A 51 -11.57 0.71 4.11
C THR A 51 -11.64 -0.81 4.04
N ILE A 52 -11.18 -1.42 2.93
CA ILE A 52 -11.20 -2.88 2.75
C ILE A 52 -10.33 -3.61 3.79
N LEU A 53 -9.14 -3.08 4.11
CA LEU A 53 -8.28 -3.67 5.13
C LEU A 53 -8.95 -3.63 6.51
N LYS A 54 -9.57 -2.50 6.85
CA LYS A 54 -10.33 -2.34 8.09
C LYS A 54 -11.52 -3.31 8.17
N GLU A 55 -12.29 -3.48 7.09
CA GLU A 55 -13.42 -4.42 7.01
C GLU A 55 -12.99 -5.89 7.14
N ARG A 56 -11.71 -6.18 6.90
CA ARG A 56 -11.10 -7.51 7.08
C ARG A 56 -10.37 -7.67 8.40
N ASP A 57 -10.57 -6.77 9.36
CA ASP A 57 -9.90 -6.75 10.67
C ASP A 57 -8.37 -6.75 10.57
N ILE A 58 -7.82 -6.15 9.51
CA ILE A 58 -6.38 -5.99 9.34
C ILE A 58 -5.97 -4.63 9.90
N ASP A 59 -5.14 -4.66 10.93
CA ASP A 59 -4.55 -3.45 11.51
C ASP A 59 -3.52 -2.86 10.55
N ALA A 60 -3.95 -1.87 9.75
CA ALA A 60 -3.13 -1.23 8.75
C ALA A 60 -3.48 0.27 8.63
N MET A 61 -2.45 1.08 8.38
CA MET A 61 -2.57 2.49 8.03
C MET A 61 -2.12 2.71 6.60
N VAL A 62 -3.00 3.22 5.73
CA VAL A 62 -2.71 3.54 4.33
C VAL A 62 -2.58 5.04 4.16
N THR A 63 -1.38 5.50 3.83
CA THR A 63 -1.09 6.92 3.57
C THR A 63 -0.93 7.16 2.07
N SER A 64 -1.70 8.10 1.51
CA SER A 64 -1.54 8.55 0.13
C SER A 64 -0.44 9.60 0.04
N ALA A 65 0.59 9.32 -0.75
CA ALA A 65 1.69 10.22 -1.10
C ALA A 65 1.66 10.53 -2.61
N GLY A 66 0.47 10.74 -3.16
CA GLY A 66 0.28 11.16 -4.55
C GLY A 66 0.60 12.64 -4.76
N VAL A 67 1.15 12.99 -5.93
CA VAL A 67 1.36 14.37 -6.37
C VAL A 67 0.84 14.51 -7.80
N ILE A 68 -0.08 15.46 -8.04
CA ILE A 68 -0.66 15.68 -9.37
C ILE A 68 0.44 16.03 -10.36
N GLY A 69 0.44 15.39 -11.53
CA GLY A 69 1.43 15.65 -12.57
C GLY A 69 2.80 15.01 -12.34
N ASP A 70 3.00 14.29 -11.24
CA ASP A 70 4.31 13.72 -10.92
C ASP A 70 4.78 12.69 -11.95
N THR A 71 6.08 12.66 -12.18
CA THR A 71 6.78 11.70 -13.03
C THR A 71 7.55 10.70 -12.16
N THR A 72 8.05 9.62 -12.75
CA THR A 72 8.91 8.68 -12.01
C THR A 72 10.21 9.33 -11.54
N ALA A 73 10.74 10.32 -12.25
CA ALA A 73 11.88 11.12 -11.80
C ALA A 73 11.51 11.98 -10.57
N GLY A 74 10.34 12.61 -10.57
CA GLY A 74 9.81 13.35 -9.42
C GLY A 74 9.61 12.44 -8.21
N MET A 75 8.98 11.26 -8.42
CA MET A 75 8.82 10.25 -7.37
C MET A 75 10.16 9.81 -6.78
N LEU A 76 11.16 9.51 -7.62
CA LEU A 76 12.50 9.11 -7.20
C LEU A 76 13.16 10.21 -6.35
N SER A 77 13.07 11.46 -6.77
CA SER A 77 13.66 12.59 -6.05
C SER A 77 13.11 12.81 -4.65
N ARG A 78 11.83 12.43 -4.43
CA ARG A 78 11.14 12.63 -3.15
C ARG A 78 10.92 11.35 -2.33
N ILE A 79 11.37 10.18 -2.82
CA ILE A 79 11.02 8.88 -2.22
C ILE A 79 11.39 8.78 -0.74
N ASN A 80 12.54 9.28 -0.34
CA ASN A 80 12.98 9.25 1.06
C ASN A 80 12.12 10.10 1.98
N ARG A 81 11.64 11.26 1.49
CA ARG A 81 10.75 12.15 2.24
C ARG A 81 9.32 11.62 2.26
N ALA A 82 8.87 11.00 1.15
CA ALA A 82 7.52 10.48 1.02
C ALA A 82 7.28 9.19 1.79
N VAL A 83 8.35 8.42 2.09
CA VAL A 83 8.27 7.11 2.70
C VAL A 83 9.03 7.10 4.03
N PRO A 84 8.33 7.22 5.18
CA PRO A 84 8.92 7.15 6.52
C PRO A 84 9.63 5.81 6.80
N ASN A 85 10.54 5.79 7.79
CA ASN A 85 11.33 4.59 8.10
C ASN A 85 10.52 3.43 8.67
N ASN A 86 9.37 3.70 9.28
CA ASN A 86 8.46 2.69 9.83
C ASN A 86 7.48 2.12 8.78
N THR A 87 7.69 2.40 7.48
CA THR A 87 6.86 1.87 6.40
C THR A 87 7.16 0.39 6.16
N ASN A 88 6.13 -0.45 6.13
CA ASN A 88 6.24 -1.87 5.82
C ASN A 88 6.08 -2.17 4.33
N ILE A 89 5.13 -1.48 3.69
CA ILE A 89 4.78 -1.70 2.29
C ILE A 89 4.70 -0.35 1.56
N VAL A 90 5.31 -0.28 0.38
CA VAL A 90 5.07 0.79 -0.59
C VAL A 90 4.31 0.24 -1.78
N ILE A 91 3.21 0.89 -2.12
CA ILE A 91 2.53 0.71 -3.40
C ILE A 91 3.01 1.84 -4.30
N LEU A 92 3.74 1.50 -5.36
CA LEU A 92 4.23 2.46 -6.35
C LEU A 92 3.32 2.43 -7.57
N GLN A 93 2.63 3.54 -7.84
CA GLN A 93 1.81 3.75 -9.03
C GLN A 93 2.51 4.79 -9.94
N PRO A 94 3.38 4.34 -10.87
CA PRO A 94 4.26 5.26 -11.62
C PRO A 94 3.53 6.14 -12.62
N GLY A 95 2.35 5.71 -13.11
CA GLY A 95 1.58 6.46 -14.09
C GLY A 95 2.26 6.56 -15.46
N THR A 96 1.77 7.48 -16.28
CA THR A 96 2.22 7.68 -17.67
C THR A 96 2.75 9.09 -17.96
N ASN A 97 2.91 9.92 -16.93
CA ASN A 97 3.31 11.32 -17.10
C ASN A 97 4.70 11.47 -17.74
N ASP A 98 5.63 10.54 -17.46
CA ASP A 98 6.94 10.51 -18.11
C ASP A 98 6.81 10.52 -19.63
N LEU A 99 5.90 9.70 -20.18
CA LEU A 99 5.69 9.57 -21.63
C LEU A 99 4.96 10.77 -22.24
N ARG A 100 4.32 11.60 -21.43
CA ARG A 100 3.58 12.81 -21.84
C ARG A 100 4.43 14.07 -21.75
N PHE A 101 5.43 14.11 -20.87
CA PHE A 101 6.26 15.28 -20.59
C PHE A 101 7.73 15.06 -21.00
N PHE A 102 7.92 14.60 -22.25
CA PHE A 102 9.25 14.47 -22.88
C PHE A 102 10.18 13.40 -22.28
N GLY A 103 9.66 12.49 -21.46
CA GLY A 103 10.44 11.35 -20.97
C GLY A 103 10.42 10.18 -21.95
N SER A 104 11.28 9.19 -21.72
CA SER A 104 11.31 7.94 -22.49
C SER A 104 10.82 6.75 -21.65
N LYS A 105 10.46 5.65 -22.33
CA LYS A 105 10.10 4.40 -21.66
C LYS A 105 11.28 3.84 -20.86
N GLU A 106 12.47 3.97 -21.40
CA GLU A 106 13.72 3.50 -20.80
C GLU A 106 14.03 4.28 -19.52
N GLN A 107 13.91 5.61 -19.56
CA GLN A 107 14.12 6.46 -18.38
C GLN A 107 13.08 6.17 -17.31
N ARG A 108 11.81 6.01 -17.69
CA ARG A 108 10.73 5.62 -16.78
C ARG A 108 11.05 4.29 -16.10
N ALA A 109 11.44 3.26 -16.87
CA ALA A 109 11.79 1.95 -16.34
C ALA A 109 13.00 2.01 -15.40
N ALA A 110 14.03 2.78 -15.76
CA ALA A 110 15.22 2.99 -14.92
C ALA A 110 14.86 3.66 -13.58
N ASN A 111 14.00 4.69 -13.60
CA ASN A 111 13.55 5.38 -12.40
C ASN A 111 12.72 4.44 -11.50
N ILE A 112 11.81 3.63 -12.07
CA ILE A 112 11.03 2.63 -11.32
C ILE A 112 11.97 1.64 -10.64
N SER A 113 12.95 1.10 -11.38
CA SER A 113 13.96 0.18 -10.82
C SER A 113 14.72 0.81 -9.67
N ALA A 114 15.21 2.05 -9.84
CA ALA A 114 15.93 2.78 -8.81
C ALA A 114 15.10 3.01 -7.54
N ILE A 115 13.80 3.35 -7.68
CA ILE A 115 12.87 3.49 -6.55
C ILE A 115 12.72 2.14 -5.82
N VAL A 116 12.47 1.07 -6.56
CA VAL A 116 12.30 -0.27 -6.00
C VAL A 116 13.54 -0.72 -5.25
N ASP A 117 14.72 -0.55 -5.83
CA ASP A 117 15.99 -0.93 -5.22
C ASP A 117 16.29 -0.11 -3.96
N GLN A 118 15.99 1.20 -3.99
CA GLN A 118 16.18 2.07 -2.84
C GLN A 118 15.27 1.65 -1.67
N LEU A 119 14.01 1.30 -1.93
CA LEU A 119 13.06 0.85 -0.91
C LEU A 119 13.41 -0.56 -0.40
N ARG A 120 13.83 -1.47 -1.26
CA ARG A 120 14.28 -2.83 -0.87
C ARG A 120 15.49 -2.80 0.05
N ARG A 121 16.47 -1.89 -0.20
CA ARG A 121 17.59 -1.70 0.72
C ARG A 121 17.18 -1.23 2.12
N ARG A 122 15.99 -0.63 2.23
CA ARG A 122 15.35 -0.26 3.51
C ARG A 122 14.46 -1.37 4.08
N HIS A 123 14.49 -2.59 3.50
CA HIS A 123 13.66 -3.74 3.85
C HIS A 123 12.15 -3.49 3.70
N ILE A 124 11.75 -2.59 2.81
CA ILE A 124 10.36 -2.26 2.53
C ILE A 124 9.87 -3.15 1.38
N ARG A 125 8.72 -3.83 1.58
CA ARG A 125 8.04 -4.56 0.51
C ARG A 125 7.49 -3.58 -0.51
N VAL A 126 7.76 -3.79 -1.81
CA VAL A 126 7.26 -2.91 -2.87
C VAL A 126 6.28 -3.67 -3.75
N ILE A 127 5.12 -3.07 -3.98
CA ILE A 127 4.11 -3.51 -4.95
C ILE A 127 4.06 -2.44 -6.05
N VAL A 128 4.43 -2.80 -7.27
CA VAL A 128 4.33 -1.89 -8.42
C VAL A 128 2.96 -2.06 -9.07
N LEU A 129 2.14 -1.00 -9.03
CA LEU A 129 0.83 -0.94 -9.67
C LEU A 129 0.97 -0.23 -11.03
N ASP A 130 1.31 -1.00 -12.05
CA ASP A 130 1.52 -0.51 -13.43
C ASP A 130 0.80 -1.41 -14.47
N PRO A 131 -0.51 -1.61 -14.33
CA PRO A 131 -1.26 -2.46 -15.22
C PRO A 131 -1.57 -1.77 -16.57
N VAL A 132 -1.80 -2.57 -17.60
CA VAL A 132 -2.48 -2.09 -18.81
C VAL A 132 -3.96 -1.85 -18.44
N ILE A 133 -4.42 -0.62 -18.65
CA ILE A 133 -5.77 -0.20 -18.26
C ILE A 133 -6.71 -0.26 -19.47
N PRO A 134 -7.78 -1.09 -19.44
CA PRO A 134 -8.83 -1.05 -20.45
C PRO A 134 -9.50 0.34 -20.52
N ARG A 135 -9.93 0.76 -21.71
CA ARG A 135 -10.51 2.09 -21.93
C ARG A 135 -11.71 2.38 -21.02
N ASP A 136 -12.53 1.39 -20.74
CA ASP A 136 -13.73 1.50 -19.88
C ASP A 136 -13.41 1.81 -18.41
N PHE A 137 -12.15 1.60 -17.98
CA PHE A 137 -11.65 1.96 -16.67
C PHE A 137 -10.98 3.32 -16.61
N LEU A 138 -10.93 4.04 -17.74
CA LEU A 138 -10.42 5.40 -17.82
C LEU A 138 -11.57 6.40 -17.97
N GLN A 139 -11.40 7.57 -17.38
CA GLN A 139 -12.31 8.69 -17.55
C GLN A 139 -12.30 9.15 -19.03
N TRP A 140 -13.12 10.14 -19.36
CA TRP A 140 -13.25 10.68 -20.72
C TRP A 140 -11.91 11.14 -21.32
N ASP A 141 -10.96 11.57 -20.48
CA ASP A 141 -9.63 12.04 -20.87
C ASP A 141 -8.66 10.91 -21.28
N GLY A 142 -9.02 9.65 -21.05
CA GLY A 142 -8.20 8.49 -21.39
C GLY A 142 -6.96 8.29 -20.51
N ILE A 143 -6.92 8.92 -19.33
CA ILE A 143 -5.74 8.96 -18.44
C ILE A 143 -6.10 8.59 -17.02
N HIS A 144 -7.12 9.25 -16.51
CA HIS A 144 -7.50 9.12 -15.12
C HIS A 144 -8.44 7.93 -14.91
N PHE A 145 -8.31 7.27 -13.78
CA PHE A 145 -9.10 6.10 -13.44
C PHE A 145 -10.54 6.50 -13.12
N THR A 146 -11.49 5.70 -13.59
CA THR A 146 -12.89 5.79 -13.13
C THR A 146 -13.02 5.31 -11.68
N ALA A 147 -14.13 5.64 -11.02
CA ALA A 147 -14.44 5.11 -9.68
C ALA A 147 -14.44 3.58 -9.64
N ALA A 148 -14.86 2.91 -10.73
CA ALA A 148 -14.83 1.45 -10.87
C ALA A 148 -13.39 0.91 -10.92
N ALA A 149 -12.48 1.58 -11.63
CA ALA A 149 -11.06 1.22 -11.65
C ALA A 149 -10.42 1.35 -10.26
N HIS A 150 -10.67 2.45 -9.56
CA HIS A 150 -10.20 2.65 -8.19
C HIS A 150 -10.68 1.55 -7.26
N ALA A 151 -11.96 1.16 -7.31
CA ALA A 151 -12.51 0.06 -6.52
C ALA A 151 -11.81 -1.27 -6.83
N LYS A 152 -11.65 -1.60 -8.11
CA LYS A 152 -10.99 -2.83 -8.57
C LYS A 152 -9.55 -2.92 -8.09
N PHE A 153 -8.77 -1.85 -8.20
CA PHE A 153 -7.38 -1.82 -7.74
C PHE A 153 -7.27 -1.95 -6.22
N ALA A 154 -8.16 -1.33 -5.46
CA ALA A 154 -8.20 -1.48 -4.01
C ALA A 154 -8.44 -2.93 -3.58
N ILE A 155 -9.40 -3.62 -4.21
CA ILE A 155 -9.70 -5.05 -3.95
C ILE A 155 -8.49 -5.93 -4.29
N MET A 156 -7.86 -5.71 -5.46
CA MET A 156 -6.71 -6.47 -5.91
C MET A 156 -5.51 -6.28 -4.97
N LEU A 157 -5.22 -5.04 -4.57
CA LEU A 157 -4.14 -4.71 -3.66
C LEU A 157 -4.37 -5.30 -2.26
N ALA A 158 -5.60 -5.25 -1.75
CA ALA A 158 -5.96 -5.88 -0.48
C ALA A 158 -5.69 -7.39 -0.52
N ALA A 159 -6.11 -8.09 -1.59
CA ALA A 159 -5.84 -9.52 -1.76
C ALA A 159 -4.34 -9.82 -1.83
N GLN A 160 -3.55 -8.99 -2.53
CA GLN A 160 -2.11 -9.17 -2.65
C GLN A 160 -1.36 -8.92 -1.32
N ILE A 161 -1.85 -7.97 -0.51
CA ILE A 161 -1.29 -7.69 0.81
C ILE A 161 -1.54 -8.86 1.75
N THR A 162 -2.77 -9.38 1.79
CA THR A 162 -3.19 -10.46 2.70
C THR A 162 -2.72 -11.84 2.26
N GLY A 163 -2.65 -12.11 0.95
CA GLY A 163 -2.18 -13.39 0.41
C GLY A 163 -0.70 -13.68 0.65
N GLY A 164 0.10 -12.68 0.98
CA GLY A 164 1.51 -12.81 1.35
C GLY A 164 1.77 -13.06 2.85
N GLN A 165 0.73 -13.20 3.65
CA GLN A 165 0.81 -13.42 5.11
C GLN A 165 0.60 -14.89 5.52
N LYS A 166 0.72 -15.85 4.58
CA LYS A 166 0.65 -17.29 4.86
C LYS A 166 2.03 -17.87 5.09
#